data_6c83c9f283e3bdeb8a1644796d780e34
#
_entry.id   6c83c9f283e3bdeb8a1644796d780e34
#
_cell.length_a   1.000
_cell.length_b   1.000
_cell.length_c   1.000
_cell.angle_alpha   90.00
_cell.angle_beta   90.00
_cell.angle_gamma   90.00
#
_symmetry.space_group_name_H-M   'P 1'
#
loop_
_entity.id
_entity.type
_entity.pdbx_description
1 polymer ?
#
loop_
_entity_poly.entity_id
_entity_poly.type
_entity_poly.pdbx_seq_one_letter_code
_entity_poly.pdbx_strand_id
1 'polypeptide(L)'
;MTYTHGHHESVLRSHRWRTVENSAAYVASRFVPGARVLDVGCGPGTITVDIANRVAPRRVIGIDASADVIDQARRDASGVDNVDFATGDVYALDFPDSSFDVVHAHQVLQHLPDPVGALREMRRVCKPDGVVAVRDSDYAAFTWYPDEPTLDVWLALYRNIARTNGGEPDAGRFLLAWAHAAGFSDVEPTASAWCFATPEDRAWWGDLWADRMTSSAVAKQAERDNFATRAELEEMAAAWRRWAAHPDGWFAVLHGEIICRP
;
A
#
# COMPACT_ATOMS: atom_id res chain seq x y z
N MET A 1 -10.27 -0.79 13.96
CA MET A 1 -10.11 -0.41 12.55
C MET A 1 -10.30 -1.66 11.69
N THR A 2 -11.06 -1.59 10.61
CA THR A 2 -11.26 -2.74 9.71
C THR A 2 -10.39 -2.54 8.48
N TYR A 3 -9.37 -3.37 8.28
CA TYR A 3 -8.56 -3.36 7.06
C TYR A 3 -9.40 -3.87 5.89
N THR A 4 -9.69 -3.02 4.92
CA THR A 4 -10.65 -3.27 3.83
C THR A 4 -10.32 -4.53 3.02
N HIS A 5 -9.06 -4.76 2.68
CA HIS A 5 -8.67 -5.95 1.91
C HIS A 5 -8.69 -7.25 2.73
N GLY A 6 -8.52 -7.18 4.07
CA GLY A 6 -8.25 -8.36 4.89
C GLY A 6 -6.90 -9.02 4.53
N HIS A 7 -6.69 -10.24 5.02
CA HIS A 7 -5.42 -10.97 4.82
C HIS A 7 -5.63 -12.25 3.97
N HIS A 8 -6.57 -12.21 3.01
CA HIS A 8 -6.77 -13.31 2.07
C HIS A 8 -5.52 -13.49 1.18
N GLU A 9 -5.25 -14.72 0.73
CA GLU A 9 -4.04 -15.03 -0.07
C GLU A 9 -3.92 -14.15 -1.34
N SER A 10 -5.04 -13.81 -1.99
CA SER A 10 -5.03 -12.88 -3.14
C SER A 10 -4.52 -11.48 -2.78
N VAL A 11 -4.67 -11.05 -1.52
CA VAL A 11 -4.14 -9.77 -1.03
C VAL A 11 -2.64 -9.91 -0.74
N LEU A 12 -2.24 -10.96 -0.02
CA LEU A 12 -0.83 -11.21 0.32
C LEU A 12 0.01 -11.44 -0.94
N ARG A 13 -0.53 -12.09 -1.97
CA ARG A 13 0.12 -12.28 -3.28
C ARG A 13 0.49 -10.94 -3.92
N SER A 14 -0.39 -9.93 -3.87
CA SER A 14 -0.07 -8.60 -4.39
C SER A 14 0.98 -7.87 -3.54
N HIS A 15 1.01 -8.12 -2.24
CA HIS A 15 2.02 -7.53 -1.36
C HIS A 15 3.41 -8.14 -1.60
N ARG A 16 3.50 -9.46 -1.83
CA ARG A 16 4.76 -10.16 -2.10
C ARG A 16 5.44 -9.76 -3.42
N TRP A 17 4.70 -9.18 -4.36
CA TRP A 17 5.23 -8.67 -5.63
C TRP A 17 5.96 -7.32 -5.46
N ARG A 18 5.76 -6.62 -4.36
CA ARG A 18 6.30 -5.28 -4.14
C ARG A 18 7.78 -5.33 -3.79
N THR A 19 8.53 -4.42 -4.40
CA THR A 19 9.96 -4.20 -4.16
C THR A 19 10.24 -2.71 -4.01
N VAL A 20 11.45 -2.31 -3.62
CA VAL A 20 11.86 -0.90 -3.65
C VAL A 20 11.74 -0.34 -5.07
N GLU A 21 12.08 -1.14 -6.10
CA GLU A 21 12.09 -0.68 -7.49
C GLU A 21 10.68 -0.34 -8.00
N ASN A 22 9.66 -1.15 -7.69
CA ASN A 22 8.31 -0.93 -8.19
C ASN A 22 7.38 -0.15 -7.23
N SER A 23 7.79 0.03 -5.96
CA SER A 23 6.93 0.61 -4.92
C SER A 23 7.55 1.76 -4.13
N ALA A 24 8.88 1.91 -4.14
CA ALA A 24 9.60 2.94 -3.40
C ALA A 24 10.76 3.57 -4.19
N ALA A 25 10.71 3.49 -5.54
CA ALA A 25 11.76 4.04 -6.41
C ALA A 25 11.97 5.54 -6.20
N TYR A 26 10.90 6.30 -5.95
CA TYR A 26 10.94 7.75 -5.72
C TYR A 26 11.85 8.16 -4.55
N VAL A 27 12.01 7.29 -3.54
CA VAL A 27 12.82 7.51 -2.33
C VAL A 27 14.07 6.62 -2.28
N ALA A 28 14.31 5.77 -3.28
CA ALA A 28 15.38 4.77 -3.26
C ALA A 28 16.78 5.34 -3.03
N SER A 29 17.05 6.59 -3.47
CA SER A 29 18.32 7.28 -3.24
C SER A 29 18.61 7.60 -1.76
N ARG A 30 17.61 7.49 -0.88
CA ARG A 30 17.75 7.67 0.57
C ARG A 30 18.07 6.36 1.31
N PHE A 31 17.88 5.22 0.67
CA PHE A 31 18.24 3.91 1.23
C PHE A 31 19.73 3.62 1.00
N VAL A 32 20.57 4.37 1.71
CA VAL A 32 22.03 4.25 1.60
C VAL A 32 22.62 3.40 2.74
N PRO A 33 23.79 2.75 2.55
CA PRO A 33 24.44 1.99 3.60
C PRO A 33 24.57 2.78 4.90
N GLY A 34 24.09 2.19 6.01
CA GLY A 34 24.12 2.80 7.34
C GLY A 34 22.90 3.66 7.68
N ALA A 35 21.98 3.93 6.76
CA ALA A 35 20.74 4.64 7.06
C ALA A 35 19.85 3.82 8.02
N ARG A 36 19.27 4.48 9.02
CA ARG A 36 18.30 3.90 9.94
C ARG A 36 16.90 4.12 9.42
N VAL A 37 16.20 3.05 9.06
CA VAL A 37 14.90 3.10 8.38
C VAL A 37 13.80 2.47 9.23
N LEU A 38 12.64 3.16 9.29
CA LEU A 38 11.39 2.62 9.79
C LEU A 38 10.44 2.44 8.59
N ASP A 39 9.91 1.24 8.40
CA ASP A 39 8.89 0.91 7.40
C ASP A 39 7.55 0.69 8.10
N VAL A 40 6.64 1.65 7.96
CA VAL A 40 5.34 1.70 8.63
C VAL A 40 4.29 1.00 7.77
N GLY A 41 3.52 0.08 8.36
CA GLY A 41 2.57 -0.75 7.63
C GLY A 41 3.29 -1.70 6.67
N CYS A 42 4.37 -2.35 7.17
CA CYS A 42 5.29 -3.13 6.35
C CYS A 42 4.63 -4.37 5.69
N GLY A 43 3.43 -4.77 6.13
CA GLY A 43 2.76 -5.95 5.62
C GLY A 43 3.64 -7.21 5.76
N PRO A 44 3.71 -8.07 4.72
CA PRO A 44 4.55 -9.29 4.75
C PRO A 44 6.07 -9.01 4.63
N GLY A 45 6.49 -7.74 4.63
CA GLY A 45 7.88 -7.34 4.78
C GLY A 45 8.74 -7.36 3.51
N THR A 46 8.17 -7.55 2.32
CA THR A 46 8.99 -7.66 1.09
C THR A 46 9.74 -6.38 0.75
N ILE A 47 9.10 -5.20 0.85
CA ILE A 47 9.77 -3.91 0.69
C ILE A 47 10.80 -3.71 1.81
N THR A 48 10.43 -4.05 3.06
CA THR A 48 11.31 -3.91 4.24
C THR A 48 12.61 -4.70 4.07
N VAL A 49 12.52 -5.94 3.58
CA VAL A 49 13.69 -6.80 3.29
C VAL A 49 14.55 -6.21 2.16
N ASP A 50 13.95 -5.70 1.10
CA ASP A 50 14.69 -5.06 0.01
C ASP A 50 15.39 -3.78 0.50
N ILE A 51 14.74 -2.98 1.36
CA ILE A 51 15.38 -1.83 2.04
C ILE A 51 16.55 -2.31 2.90
N ALA A 52 16.37 -3.39 3.68
CA ALA A 52 17.44 -3.92 4.56
C ALA A 52 18.70 -4.30 3.78
N ASN A 53 18.53 -4.91 2.61
CA ASN A 53 19.66 -5.22 1.73
C ASN A 53 20.43 -3.98 1.27
N ARG A 54 19.75 -2.85 1.06
CA ARG A 54 20.33 -1.59 0.58
C ARG A 54 21.05 -0.82 1.67
N VAL A 55 20.52 -0.86 2.91
CA VAL A 55 21.06 -0.08 4.03
C VAL A 55 22.05 -0.85 4.90
N ALA A 56 22.35 -2.10 4.57
CA ALA A 56 23.30 -2.93 5.32
C ALA A 56 24.60 -2.18 5.63
N PRO A 57 25.20 -2.36 6.81
CA PRO A 57 24.85 -3.32 7.86
C PRO A 57 23.81 -2.82 8.87
N ARG A 58 23.19 -1.65 8.67
CA ARG A 58 22.23 -1.08 9.60
C ARG A 58 20.90 -1.86 9.56
N ARG A 59 20.23 -1.97 10.71
CA ARG A 59 18.93 -2.61 10.82
C ARG A 59 17.81 -1.72 10.32
N VAL A 60 16.86 -2.34 9.61
CA VAL A 60 15.55 -1.79 9.28
C VAL A 60 14.53 -2.33 10.26
N ILE A 61 13.59 -1.49 10.67
CA ILE A 61 12.47 -1.91 11.50
C ILE A 61 11.20 -1.80 10.66
N GLY A 62 10.49 -2.92 10.48
CA GLY A 62 9.15 -2.96 9.90
C GLY A 62 8.10 -3.06 11.00
N ILE A 63 7.06 -2.25 10.93
CA ILE A 63 5.91 -2.35 11.85
C ILE A 63 4.60 -2.51 11.08
N ASP A 64 3.69 -3.28 11.66
CA ASP A 64 2.32 -3.42 11.18
C ASP A 64 1.37 -3.58 12.38
N ALA A 65 0.11 -3.20 12.23
CA ALA A 65 -0.90 -3.34 13.28
C ALA A 65 -1.32 -4.80 13.52
N SER A 66 -1.12 -5.68 12.54
CA SER A 66 -1.52 -7.09 12.57
C SER A 66 -0.39 -7.99 13.04
N ALA A 67 -0.57 -8.63 14.20
CA ALA A 67 0.39 -9.59 14.71
C ALA A 67 0.59 -10.80 13.77
N ASP A 68 -0.48 -11.30 13.14
CA ASP A 68 -0.41 -12.43 12.20
C ASP A 68 0.44 -12.09 10.97
N VAL A 69 0.32 -10.85 10.47
CA VAL A 69 1.12 -10.36 9.33
C VAL A 69 2.59 -10.22 9.73
N ILE A 70 2.87 -9.71 10.93
CA ILE A 70 4.23 -9.61 11.46
C ILE A 70 4.86 -10.99 11.64
N ASP A 71 4.11 -11.97 12.14
CA ASP A 71 4.62 -13.34 12.27
C ASP A 71 4.90 -13.97 10.89
N GLN A 72 4.11 -13.64 9.88
CA GLN A 72 4.39 -14.04 8.49
C GLN A 72 5.66 -13.34 7.96
N ALA A 73 5.80 -12.03 8.16
CA ALA A 73 6.98 -11.26 7.74
C ALA A 73 8.27 -11.83 8.36
N ARG A 74 8.24 -12.18 9.64
CA ARG A 74 9.37 -12.83 10.32
C ARG A 74 9.75 -14.17 9.68
N ARG A 75 8.76 -15.00 9.33
CA ARG A 75 9.02 -16.28 8.66
C ARG A 75 9.60 -16.09 7.26
N ASP A 76 9.04 -15.17 6.50
CA ASP A 76 9.44 -14.91 5.11
C ASP A 76 10.83 -14.25 5.02
N ALA A 77 11.22 -13.47 6.03
CA ALA A 77 12.52 -12.83 6.14
C ALA A 77 13.60 -13.71 6.83
N SER A 78 13.32 -14.99 7.07
CA SER A 78 14.28 -15.89 7.70
C SER A 78 15.58 -15.95 6.89
N GLY A 79 16.72 -15.55 7.52
CA GLY A 79 18.02 -15.45 6.86
C GLY A 79 18.46 -14.04 6.48
N VAL A 80 17.67 -13.01 6.82
CA VAL A 80 18.05 -11.61 6.70
C VAL A 80 18.36 -11.05 8.10
N ASP A 81 19.65 -10.85 8.41
CA ASP A 81 20.11 -10.57 9.77
C ASP A 81 19.84 -9.11 10.22
N ASN A 82 19.64 -8.18 9.28
CA ASN A 82 19.50 -6.76 9.55
C ASN A 82 18.07 -6.23 9.39
N VAL A 83 17.06 -7.05 9.64
CA VAL A 83 15.65 -6.64 9.68
C VAL A 83 15.02 -7.09 11.00
N ASP A 84 14.19 -6.23 11.57
CA ASP A 84 13.33 -6.54 12.70
C ASP A 84 11.88 -6.22 12.36
N PHE A 85 10.94 -7.06 12.81
CA PHE A 85 9.51 -6.83 12.64
C PHE A 85 8.81 -6.77 13.99
N ALA A 86 7.94 -5.77 14.18
CA ALA A 86 7.17 -5.61 15.41
C ALA A 86 5.73 -5.18 15.13
N THR A 87 4.82 -5.60 15.98
CA THR A 87 3.47 -5.03 16.00
C THR A 87 3.55 -3.62 16.55
N GLY A 88 2.88 -2.66 15.87
CA GLY A 88 2.92 -1.25 16.28
C GLY A 88 1.69 -0.48 15.80
N ASP A 89 1.41 0.62 16.51
CA ASP A 89 0.37 1.58 16.15
C ASP A 89 1.03 2.82 15.53
N VAL A 90 0.63 3.17 14.30
CA VAL A 90 1.16 4.34 13.60
C VAL A 90 0.84 5.67 14.29
N TYR A 91 -0.17 5.68 15.15
CA TYR A 91 -0.55 6.86 15.94
C TYR A 91 0.23 7.02 17.26
N ALA A 92 0.99 5.99 17.66
CA ALA A 92 1.77 5.96 18.88
C ALA A 92 3.01 5.07 18.69
N LEU A 93 3.96 5.55 17.88
CA LEU A 93 5.19 4.84 17.56
C LEU A 93 6.08 4.75 18.80
N ASP A 94 6.40 3.54 19.25
CA ASP A 94 7.25 3.29 20.43
C ASP A 94 8.74 3.50 20.09
N PHE A 95 9.04 4.71 19.61
CA PHE A 95 10.40 5.15 19.31
C PHE A 95 10.61 6.58 19.80
N PRO A 96 11.82 6.92 20.30
CA PRO A 96 12.16 8.30 20.64
C PRO A 96 12.04 9.24 19.43
N ASP A 97 11.86 10.52 19.70
CA ASP A 97 11.94 11.57 18.69
C ASP A 97 13.26 11.49 17.92
N SER A 98 13.25 11.86 16.66
CA SER A 98 14.46 11.98 15.82
C SER A 98 15.30 10.67 15.76
N SER A 99 14.63 9.53 15.65
CA SER A 99 15.28 8.20 15.68
C SER A 99 15.72 7.68 14.32
N PHE A 100 15.06 8.08 13.22
CA PHE A 100 15.23 7.48 11.91
C PHE A 100 15.68 8.49 10.85
N ASP A 101 16.55 8.03 9.93
CA ASP A 101 16.97 8.82 8.77
C ASP A 101 15.87 8.81 7.69
N VAL A 102 15.14 7.69 7.58
CA VAL A 102 13.99 7.54 6.67
C VAL A 102 12.84 6.89 7.42
N VAL A 103 11.65 7.48 7.33
CA VAL A 103 10.38 6.87 7.75
C VAL A 103 9.54 6.67 6.50
N HIS A 104 9.31 5.42 6.14
CA HIS A 104 8.64 5.04 4.89
C HIS A 104 7.26 4.45 5.16
N ALA A 105 6.31 4.69 4.27
CA ALA A 105 5.02 4.01 4.23
C ALA A 105 4.54 3.82 2.79
N HIS A 106 4.08 2.62 2.47
CA HIS A 106 3.55 2.29 1.15
C HIS A 106 2.14 1.71 1.22
N GLN A 107 1.16 2.41 0.66
CA GLN A 107 -0.26 2.06 0.70
C GLN A 107 -0.78 1.84 2.13
N VAL A 108 -0.53 2.80 3.00
CA VAL A 108 -0.93 2.79 4.41
C VAL A 108 -1.96 3.87 4.71
N LEU A 109 -1.67 5.13 4.34
CA LEU A 109 -2.52 6.27 4.71
C LEU A 109 -3.93 6.15 4.15
N GLN A 110 -4.07 5.51 2.98
CA GLN A 110 -5.38 5.21 2.36
C GLN A 110 -6.32 4.37 3.23
N HIS A 111 -5.79 3.67 4.23
CA HIS A 111 -6.56 2.82 5.13
C HIS A 111 -6.84 3.46 6.50
N LEU A 112 -6.25 4.63 6.77
CA LEU A 112 -6.27 5.27 8.07
C LEU A 112 -7.43 6.28 8.18
N PRO A 113 -8.16 6.32 9.32
CA PRO A 113 -9.18 7.34 9.56
C PRO A 113 -8.59 8.73 9.84
N ASP A 114 -7.35 8.82 10.32
CA ASP A 114 -6.61 10.06 10.55
C ASP A 114 -5.20 10.00 9.94
N PRO A 115 -5.07 10.15 8.60
CA PRO A 115 -3.77 10.14 7.94
C PRO A 115 -2.85 11.29 8.39
N VAL A 116 -3.44 12.42 8.79
CA VAL A 116 -2.68 13.58 9.29
C VAL A 116 -2.05 13.28 10.64
N GLY A 117 -2.78 12.62 11.54
CA GLY A 117 -2.24 12.16 12.83
C GLY A 117 -1.09 11.18 12.65
N ALA A 118 -1.23 10.24 11.73
CA ALA A 118 -0.17 9.30 11.39
C ALA A 118 1.09 10.01 10.85
N LEU A 119 0.93 10.98 9.94
CA LEU A 119 2.04 11.78 9.41
C LEU A 119 2.74 12.60 10.48
N ARG A 120 2.02 13.14 11.48
CA ARG A 120 2.63 13.86 12.63
C ARG A 120 3.52 12.94 13.44
N GLU A 121 3.08 11.72 13.67
CA GLU A 121 3.84 10.74 14.45
C GLU A 121 5.06 10.22 13.66
N MET A 122 4.90 9.97 12.36
CA MET A 122 6.03 9.67 11.47
C MET A 122 7.06 10.82 11.46
N ARG A 123 6.59 12.09 11.44
CA ARG A 123 7.46 13.27 11.53
C ARG A 123 8.22 13.31 12.85
N ARG A 124 7.56 13.03 13.98
CA ARG A 124 8.19 13.04 15.30
C ARG A 124 9.38 12.11 15.39
N VAL A 125 9.25 10.89 14.88
CA VAL A 125 10.33 9.88 14.94
C VAL A 125 11.38 10.06 13.87
N CYS A 126 11.13 10.88 12.84
CA CYS A 126 12.10 11.23 11.81
C CYS A 126 13.10 12.26 12.30
N LYS A 127 14.38 12.12 11.95
CA LYS A 127 15.42 13.09 12.25
C LYS A 127 15.19 14.40 11.52
N PRO A 128 15.69 15.56 12.05
CA PRO A 128 15.55 16.86 11.37
C PRO A 128 16.17 16.91 9.96
N ASP A 129 17.20 16.11 9.71
CA ASP A 129 17.89 15.96 8.42
C ASP A 129 17.42 14.72 7.64
N GLY A 130 16.44 13.99 8.17
CA GLY A 130 15.83 12.81 7.58
C GLY A 130 14.69 13.15 6.62
N VAL A 131 13.99 12.09 6.19
CA VAL A 131 12.80 12.23 5.33
C VAL A 131 11.68 11.28 5.77
N VAL A 132 10.44 11.77 5.66
CA VAL A 132 9.24 10.95 5.67
C VAL A 132 8.79 10.76 4.22
N ALA A 133 8.69 9.51 3.78
CA ALA A 133 8.37 9.17 2.40
C ALA A 133 7.12 8.29 2.35
N VAL A 134 6.10 8.74 1.62
CA VAL A 134 4.79 8.05 1.55
C VAL A 134 4.36 7.90 0.11
N ARG A 135 3.80 6.74 -0.22
CA ARG A 135 3.19 6.44 -1.51
C ARG A 135 1.86 5.70 -1.31
N ASP A 136 0.78 6.27 -1.82
CA ASP A 136 -0.56 5.67 -1.74
C ASP A 136 -1.27 5.68 -3.09
N SER A 137 -2.17 4.72 -3.30
CA SER A 137 -2.96 4.61 -4.53
C SER A 137 -3.98 5.75 -4.64
N ASP A 138 -4.32 6.08 -5.88
CA ASP A 138 -5.46 6.93 -6.23
C ASP A 138 -6.43 6.12 -7.08
N TYR A 139 -7.39 5.45 -6.45
CA TYR A 139 -8.34 4.58 -7.14
C TYR A 139 -9.19 5.32 -8.15
N ALA A 140 -9.56 6.58 -7.91
CA ALA A 140 -10.32 7.37 -8.87
C ALA A 140 -9.54 7.71 -10.16
N ALA A 141 -8.24 7.49 -10.17
CA ALA A 141 -7.37 7.68 -11.32
C ALA A 141 -6.95 6.36 -11.98
N PHE A 142 -7.51 5.22 -11.58
CA PHE A 142 -7.28 3.97 -12.28
C PHE A 142 -7.90 4.03 -13.68
N THR A 143 -7.21 3.48 -14.64
CA THR A 143 -7.67 3.49 -16.04
C THR A 143 -7.27 2.20 -16.73
N TRP A 144 -8.06 1.80 -17.71
CA TRP A 144 -7.88 0.52 -18.43
C TRP A 144 -8.38 0.59 -19.87
N TYR A 145 -7.91 -0.35 -20.66
CA TYR A 145 -8.37 -0.68 -21.99
C TYR A 145 -8.48 -2.22 -22.11
N PRO A 146 -9.47 -2.78 -22.81
CA PRO A 146 -10.62 -2.10 -23.43
C PRO A 146 -11.61 -1.59 -22.38
N ASP A 147 -12.58 -0.79 -22.84
CA ASP A 147 -13.75 -0.43 -22.04
C ASP A 147 -14.45 -1.69 -21.55
N GLU A 148 -14.61 -1.79 -20.24
CA GLU A 148 -15.34 -2.86 -19.56
C GLU A 148 -16.22 -2.21 -18.47
N PRO A 149 -17.48 -1.90 -18.77
CA PRO A 149 -18.36 -1.16 -17.86
C PRO A 149 -18.52 -1.79 -16.48
N THR A 150 -18.35 -3.12 -16.38
CA THR A 150 -18.41 -3.81 -15.10
C THR A 150 -17.20 -3.47 -14.21
N LEU A 151 -16.05 -3.07 -14.78
CA LEU A 151 -14.92 -2.58 -13.99
C LEU A 151 -15.18 -1.20 -13.39
N ASP A 152 -16.00 -0.35 -14.02
CA ASP A 152 -16.46 0.90 -13.40
C ASP A 152 -17.33 0.63 -12.17
N VAL A 153 -18.21 -0.38 -12.27
CA VAL A 153 -19.05 -0.81 -11.14
C VAL A 153 -18.18 -1.39 -10.01
N TRP A 154 -17.21 -2.23 -10.36
CA TRP A 154 -16.22 -2.74 -9.40
C TRP A 154 -15.47 -1.62 -8.68
N LEU A 155 -14.98 -0.62 -9.42
CA LEU A 155 -14.23 0.49 -8.86
C LEU A 155 -15.10 1.32 -7.91
N ALA A 156 -16.35 1.60 -8.30
CA ALA A 156 -17.31 2.31 -7.47
C ALA A 156 -17.62 1.54 -6.17
N LEU A 157 -17.85 0.22 -6.27
CA LEU A 157 -18.08 -0.66 -5.12
C LEU A 157 -16.89 -0.64 -4.15
N TYR A 158 -15.67 -0.85 -4.66
CA TYR A 158 -14.48 -0.85 -3.82
C TYR A 158 -14.29 0.47 -3.06
N ARG A 159 -14.44 1.61 -3.78
CA ARG A 159 -14.31 2.94 -3.19
C ARG A 159 -15.36 3.20 -2.11
N ASN A 160 -16.60 2.74 -2.32
CA ASN A 160 -17.66 2.85 -1.33
C ASN A 160 -17.34 2.04 -0.07
N ILE A 161 -16.93 0.79 -0.21
CA ILE A 161 -16.54 -0.07 0.92
C ILE A 161 -15.36 0.52 1.69
N ALA A 162 -14.32 0.99 1.00
CA ALA A 162 -13.15 1.57 1.64
C ALA A 162 -13.52 2.80 2.49
N ARG A 163 -14.38 3.69 1.99
CA ARG A 163 -14.88 4.85 2.74
C ARG A 163 -15.77 4.46 3.90
N THR A 164 -16.62 3.47 3.74
CA THR A 164 -17.43 2.92 4.84
C THR A 164 -16.56 2.39 5.99
N ASN A 165 -15.38 1.87 5.66
CA ASN A 165 -14.39 1.40 6.64
C ASN A 165 -13.52 2.54 7.23
N GLY A 166 -13.76 3.80 6.83
CA GLY A 166 -13.05 4.98 7.34
C GLY A 166 -11.74 5.29 6.61
N GLY A 167 -11.45 4.62 5.50
CA GLY A 167 -10.29 4.91 4.64
C GLY A 167 -10.61 5.89 3.51
N GLU A 168 -9.59 6.38 2.83
CA GLU A 168 -9.72 7.17 1.59
C GLU A 168 -9.02 6.43 0.44
N PRO A 169 -9.78 5.75 -0.44
CA PRO A 169 -9.18 4.99 -1.53
C PRO A 169 -8.47 5.86 -2.58
N ASP A 170 -8.80 7.14 -2.65
CA ASP A 170 -8.19 8.10 -3.57
C ASP A 170 -7.04 8.88 -2.90
N ALA A 171 -6.38 8.29 -1.90
CA ALA A 171 -5.40 8.93 -1.02
C ALA A 171 -4.25 9.60 -1.77
N GLY A 172 -3.82 9.04 -2.90
CA GLY A 172 -2.69 9.56 -3.65
C GLY A 172 -2.75 11.06 -3.93
N ARG A 173 -3.92 11.58 -4.32
CA ARG A 173 -4.14 13.02 -4.57
C ARG A 173 -4.18 13.90 -3.33
N PHE A 174 -4.39 13.32 -2.15
CA PHE A 174 -4.51 14.05 -0.89
C PHE A 174 -3.19 14.14 -0.12
N LEU A 175 -2.16 13.35 -0.48
CA LEU A 175 -0.93 13.24 0.28
C LEU A 175 -0.27 14.59 0.55
N LEU A 176 -0.17 15.47 -0.46
CA LEU A 176 0.40 16.81 -0.30
C LEU A 176 -0.39 17.65 0.72
N ALA A 177 -1.73 17.65 0.63
CA ALA A 177 -2.58 18.39 1.57
C ALA A 177 -2.47 17.83 2.99
N TRP A 178 -2.40 16.52 3.15
CA TRP A 178 -2.22 15.88 4.46
C TRP A 178 -0.85 16.18 5.07
N ALA A 179 0.21 16.19 4.23
CA ALA A 179 1.54 16.58 4.69
C ALA A 179 1.59 18.02 5.22
N HIS A 180 1.00 18.98 4.49
CA HIS A 180 0.89 20.35 4.95
C HIS A 180 0.08 20.45 6.26
N ALA A 181 -1.04 19.75 6.38
CA ALA A 181 -1.85 19.69 7.59
C ALA A 181 -1.13 19.02 8.78
N ALA A 182 -0.18 18.14 8.51
CA ALA A 182 0.70 17.52 9.51
C ALA A 182 1.86 18.44 9.93
N GLY A 183 2.03 19.59 9.26
CA GLY A 183 3.01 20.62 9.60
C GLY A 183 4.32 20.53 8.83
N PHE A 184 4.40 19.72 7.75
CA PHE A 184 5.53 19.75 6.84
C PHE A 184 5.44 20.98 5.94
N SER A 185 6.53 21.73 5.80
CA SER A 185 6.64 22.89 4.90
C SER A 185 7.50 22.60 3.67
N ASP A 186 8.40 21.63 3.75
CA ASP A 186 9.25 21.18 2.64
C ASP A 186 8.77 19.79 2.18
N VAL A 187 7.96 19.77 1.13
CA VAL A 187 7.34 18.57 0.57
C VAL A 187 7.61 18.52 -0.92
N GLU A 188 8.19 17.42 -1.38
CA GLU A 188 8.42 17.11 -2.80
C GLU A 188 7.36 16.12 -3.27
N PRO A 189 6.28 16.55 -3.96
CA PRO A 189 5.25 15.66 -4.47
C PRO A 189 5.64 15.12 -5.84
N THR A 190 5.44 13.81 -6.05
CA THR A 190 5.57 13.14 -7.34
C THR A 190 4.41 12.17 -7.56
N ALA A 191 4.40 11.50 -8.69
CA ALA A 191 3.47 10.43 -8.99
C ALA A 191 4.12 9.37 -9.86
N SER A 192 3.71 8.12 -9.67
CA SER A 192 4.11 7.01 -10.52
C SER A 192 2.95 6.06 -10.77
N ALA A 193 3.08 5.17 -11.73
CA ALA A 193 2.04 4.18 -12.01
C ALA A 193 2.62 2.77 -12.08
N TRP A 194 1.87 1.80 -11.56
CA TRP A 194 2.01 0.42 -11.98
C TRP A 194 1.25 0.22 -13.28
N CYS A 195 1.84 -0.55 -14.20
CA CYS A 195 1.22 -0.86 -15.47
C CYS A 195 1.18 -2.39 -15.65
N PHE A 196 0.02 -2.92 -15.96
CA PHE A 196 -0.23 -4.34 -16.21
C PHE A 196 -0.69 -4.50 -17.66
N ALA A 197 0.23 -4.89 -18.55
CA ALA A 197 -0.03 -4.93 -19.99
C ALA A 197 0.54 -6.17 -20.69
N THR A 198 1.56 -6.85 -20.13
CA THR A 198 2.01 -8.12 -20.68
C THR A 198 0.98 -9.23 -20.44
N PRO A 199 0.94 -10.32 -21.22
CA PRO A 199 0.03 -11.42 -20.97
C PRO A 199 0.12 -11.97 -19.53
N GLU A 200 1.34 -12.04 -18.98
CA GLU A 200 1.62 -12.52 -17.64
C GLU A 200 1.07 -11.56 -16.58
N ASP A 201 1.32 -10.25 -16.75
CA ASP A 201 0.82 -9.21 -15.83
C ASP A 201 -0.70 -9.17 -15.83
N ARG A 202 -1.34 -9.23 -17.00
CA ARG A 202 -2.80 -9.23 -17.12
C ARG A 202 -3.42 -10.44 -16.46
N ALA A 203 -2.89 -11.63 -16.72
CA ALA A 203 -3.37 -12.86 -16.09
C ALA A 203 -3.24 -12.75 -14.55
N TRP A 204 -2.06 -12.33 -14.08
CA TRP A 204 -1.80 -12.20 -12.65
C TRP A 204 -2.72 -11.17 -11.96
N TRP A 205 -2.87 -9.97 -12.54
CA TRP A 205 -3.66 -8.88 -11.95
C TRP A 205 -5.16 -9.16 -12.03
N GLY A 206 -5.63 -9.68 -13.19
CA GLY A 206 -7.03 -10.05 -13.38
C GLY A 206 -7.50 -11.19 -12.49
N ASP A 207 -6.70 -12.26 -12.38
CA ASP A 207 -7.01 -13.38 -11.48
C ASP A 207 -7.02 -12.94 -10.01
N LEU A 208 -6.07 -12.08 -9.62
CA LEU A 208 -6.00 -11.54 -8.27
C LEU A 208 -7.28 -10.77 -7.89
N TRP A 209 -7.77 -9.90 -8.79
CA TRP A 209 -8.99 -9.14 -8.54
C TRP A 209 -10.25 -10.01 -8.67
N ALA A 210 -10.29 -10.96 -9.60
CA ALA A 210 -11.38 -11.92 -9.70
C ALA A 210 -11.54 -12.73 -8.39
N ASP A 211 -10.43 -13.22 -7.84
CA ASP A 211 -10.42 -13.93 -6.56
C ASP A 211 -10.88 -13.02 -5.41
N ARG A 212 -10.45 -11.75 -5.39
CA ARG A 212 -10.89 -10.79 -4.38
C ARG A 212 -12.39 -10.56 -4.40
N MET A 213 -13.00 -10.48 -5.58
CA MET A 213 -14.45 -10.27 -5.71
C MET A 213 -15.29 -11.46 -5.25
N THR A 214 -14.71 -12.65 -5.11
CA THR A 214 -15.46 -13.85 -4.72
C THR A 214 -15.10 -14.41 -3.34
N SER A 215 -13.90 -14.09 -2.82
CA SER A 215 -13.36 -14.82 -1.67
C SER A 215 -12.79 -13.94 -0.55
N SER A 216 -12.56 -12.65 -0.79
CA SER A 216 -11.89 -11.76 0.18
C SER A 216 -12.84 -11.15 1.22
N ALA A 217 -12.27 -10.39 2.15
CA ALA A 217 -13.03 -9.60 3.11
C ALA A 217 -13.94 -8.57 2.43
N VAL A 218 -13.51 -7.99 1.30
CA VAL A 218 -14.30 -7.05 0.50
C VAL A 218 -15.57 -7.72 -0.02
N ALA A 219 -15.46 -8.92 -0.61
CA ALA A 219 -16.61 -9.66 -1.11
C ALA A 219 -17.61 -10.00 0.02
N LYS A 220 -17.10 -10.52 1.14
CA LYS A 220 -17.92 -10.84 2.30
C LYS A 220 -18.64 -9.63 2.89
N GLN A 221 -17.94 -8.47 2.92
CA GLN A 221 -18.53 -7.23 3.38
C GLN A 221 -19.58 -6.71 2.41
N ALA A 222 -19.32 -6.77 1.10
CA ALA A 222 -20.26 -6.35 0.07
C ALA A 222 -21.61 -7.08 0.19
N GLU A 223 -21.57 -8.40 0.39
CA GLU A 223 -22.79 -9.20 0.59
C GLU A 223 -23.48 -8.89 1.92
N ARG A 224 -22.73 -8.89 3.03
CA ARG A 224 -23.25 -8.65 4.38
C ARG A 224 -23.95 -7.29 4.51
N ASP A 225 -23.35 -6.24 3.94
CA ASP A 225 -23.80 -4.87 4.08
C ASP A 225 -24.73 -4.46 2.90
N ASN A 226 -25.13 -5.41 2.05
CA ASN A 226 -26.00 -5.24 0.88
C ASN A 226 -25.49 -4.19 -0.14
N PHE A 227 -24.17 -4.07 -0.30
CA PHE A 227 -23.57 -3.24 -1.37
C PHE A 227 -23.55 -3.94 -2.72
N ALA A 228 -23.48 -5.27 -2.74
CA ALA A 228 -23.59 -6.09 -3.94
C ALA A 228 -24.10 -7.50 -3.60
N THR A 229 -24.80 -8.10 -4.54
CA THR A 229 -25.21 -9.50 -4.47
C THR A 229 -24.06 -10.42 -4.87
N ARG A 230 -24.16 -11.70 -4.52
CA ARG A 230 -23.21 -12.72 -4.97
C ARG A 230 -23.09 -12.78 -6.48
N ALA A 231 -24.20 -12.69 -7.20
CA ALA A 231 -24.21 -12.72 -8.67
C ALA A 231 -23.47 -11.51 -9.28
N GLU A 232 -23.63 -10.30 -8.71
CA GLU A 232 -22.89 -9.12 -9.14
C GLU A 232 -21.39 -9.24 -8.89
N LEU A 233 -21.00 -9.79 -7.75
CA LEU A 233 -19.57 -10.05 -7.44
C LEU A 233 -18.96 -11.10 -8.38
N GLU A 234 -19.71 -12.13 -8.76
CA GLU A 234 -19.29 -13.13 -9.74
C GLU A 234 -19.16 -12.53 -11.14
N GLU A 235 -20.05 -11.60 -11.52
CA GLU A 235 -19.95 -10.87 -12.79
C GLU A 235 -18.73 -9.93 -12.79
N MET A 236 -18.42 -9.24 -11.70
CA MET A 236 -17.18 -8.45 -11.57
C MET A 236 -15.94 -9.33 -11.71
N ALA A 237 -15.95 -10.53 -11.10
CA ALA A 237 -14.86 -11.49 -11.25
C ALA A 237 -14.72 -11.97 -12.71
N ALA A 238 -15.84 -12.20 -13.41
CA ALA A 238 -15.84 -12.56 -14.82
C ALA A 238 -15.32 -11.41 -15.71
N ALA A 239 -15.68 -10.16 -15.42
CA ALA A 239 -15.19 -8.97 -16.11
C ALA A 239 -13.66 -8.85 -16.00
N TRP A 240 -13.10 -9.05 -14.81
CA TRP A 240 -11.65 -9.07 -14.61
C TRP A 240 -10.95 -10.14 -15.44
N ARG A 241 -11.54 -11.34 -15.58
CA ARG A 241 -11.00 -12.42 -16.43
C ARG A 241 -11.13 -12.09 -17.92
N ARG A 242 -12.25 -11.46 -18.36
CA ARG A 242 -12.40 -10.99 -19.76
C ARG A 242 -11.33 -9.94 -20.09
N TRP A 243 -11.14 -8.95 -19.21
CA TRP A 243 -10.09 -7.95 -19.38
C TRP A 243 -8.70 -8.62 -19.49
N ALA A 244 -8.38 -9.54 -18.59
CA ALA A 244 -7.10 -10.23 -18.58
C ALA A 244 -6.84 -11.04 -19.87
N ALA A 245 -7.89 -11.62 -20.43
CA ALA A 245 -7.82 -12.40 -21.67
C ALA A 245 -7.71 -11.54 -22.95
N HIS A 246 -7.99 -10.22 -22.85
CA HIS A 246 -7.92 -9.35 -24.04
C HIS A 246 -6.47 -9.16 -24.49
N PRO A 247 -6.12 -9.40 -25.79
CA PRO A 247 -4.73 -9.34 -26.26
C PRO A 247 -4.08 -7.96 -26.07
N ASP A 248 -4.85 -6.90 -26.17
CA ASP A 248 -4.40 -5.51 -26.00
C ASP A 248 -4.80 -4.93 -24.64
N GLY A 249 -5.14 -5.80 -23.66
CA GLY A 249 -5.51 -5.37 -22.32
C GLY A 249 -4.39 -4.55 -21.67
N TRP A 250 -4.75 -3.42 -21.10
CA TRP A 250 -3.83 -2.51 -20.41
C TRP A 250 -4.53 -1.93 -19.18
N PHE A 251 -3.83 -1.87 -18.05
CA PHE A 251 -4.37 -1.32 -16.81
C PHE A 251 -3.28 -0.51 -16.10
N ALA A 252 -3.61 0.71 -15.66
CA ALA A 252 -2.71 1.54 -14.88
C ALA A 252 -3.28 1.86 -13.50
N VAL A 253 -2.41 1.72 -12.50
CA VAL A 253 -2.67 2.05 -11.09
C VAL A 253 -1.85 3.28 -10.74
N LEU A 254 -2.47 4.45 -10.72
CA LEU A 254 -1.80 5.69 -10.32
C LEU A 254 -1.56 5.71 -8.81
N HIS A 255 -0.38 6.20 -8.42
CA HIS A 255 -0.02 6.49 -7.04
C HIS A 255 0.45 7.93 -6.92
N GLY A 256 0.01 8.62 -5.87
CA GLY A 256 0.66 9.82 -5.40
C GLY A 256 1.84 9.45 -4.48
N GLU A 257 2.85 10.30 -4.48
CA GLU A 257 4.08 10.12 -3.72
C GLU A 257 4.48 11.46 -3.10
N ILE A 258 5.02 11.43 -1.90
CA ILE A 258 5.60 12.60 -1.23
C ILE A 258 6.90 12.22 -0.54
N ILE A 259 7.90 13.13 -0.61
CA ILE A 259 9.06 13.14 0.28
C ILE A 259 8.97 14.42 1.10
N CYS A 260 8.85 14.29 2.42
CA CYS A 260 8.69 15.38 3.36
C CYS A 260 9.95 15.52 4.21
N ARG A 261 10.43 16.75 4.42
CA ARG A 261 11.49 17.06 5.39
C ARG A 261 10.86 17.67 6.64
N PRO A 262 11.16 17.14 7.86
CA PRO A 262 10.58 17.59 9.13
C PRO A 262 10.78 19.05 9.47
#